data_feac23990ed9621b8e2db37a76a7282f
#
_entry.id   feac23990ed9621b8e2db37a76a7282f
#
_cell.length_a   1.000
_cell.length_b   1.000
_cell.length_c   1.000
_cell.angle_alpha   90.00
_cell.angle_beta   90.00
_cell.angle_gamma   90.00
#
_symmetry.space_group_name_H-M   'P 1'
#
loop_
_entity.id
_entity.type
_entity.pdbx_description
1 polymer ?
#
loop_
_entity_poly.entity_id
_entity_poly.type
_entity_poly.pdbx_seq_one_letter_code
_entity_poly.pdbx_strand_id
1 'polypeptide(L)'
;NWRMMLESAVSEPENEEYGEIKEGTLEWMEECLKEAYAEGITVIPVGHHNLQRLSRVYVEECVIENCDEVRELFERYLTPVYFSGHLHTQKVMKHLTEPGMGSDTYGIWEIVSNSLILPPCQYGTVTLNTDGSIDYLAKTVDVSTWAAANGETDPNLLEFSAYAADYLQTVIKNQIFKTLEDVPYELK
;
A
#
# COMPACT_ATOMS: atom_id res chain seq x y z
N ASN A 1 2.37 -17.52 16.72
CA ASN A 1 2.37 -16.14 17.26
C ASN A 1 2.58 -15.14 16.13
N TRP A 2 1.85 -14.05 16.15
CA TRP A 2 1.92 -12.97 15.18
C TRP A 2 2.30 -11.65 15.85
N ARG A 3 3.16 -10.87 15.21
CA ARG A 3 3.47 -9.50 15.62
C ARG A 3 3.34 -8.58 14.40
N MET A 4 2.61 -7.48 14.56
CA MET A 4 2.54 -6.43 13.55
C MET A 4 3.65 -5.42 13.83
N MET A 5 4.40 -5.09 12.80
CA MET A 5 5.40 -4.02 12.80
C MET A 5 4.82 -2.85 12.02
N LEU A 6 4.76 -1.69 12.64
CA LEU A 6 4.35 -0.45 12.01
C LEU A 6 5.60 0.38 11.74
N GLU A 7 5.78 0.74 10.49
CA GLU A 7 6.87 1.58 10.04
C GLU A 7 6.33 2.72 9.20
N SER A 8 6.88 3.91 9.38
CA SER A 8 6.63 5.04 8.51
C SER A 8 7.94 5.43 7.84
N ALA A 9 7.96 5.40 6.51
CA ALA A 9 9.06 5.97 5.77
C ALA A 9 9.19 7.47 6.11
N VAL A 10 10.40 7.92 6.34
CA VAL A 10 10.67 9.32 6.65
C VAL A 10 11.03 10.02 5.36
N SER A 11 10.17 10.93 4.90
CA SER A 11 10.48 11.79 3.78
C SER A 11 11.53 12.83 4.16
N GLU A 12 12.43 13.15 3.26
CA GLU A 12 13.32 14.30 3.43
C GLU A 12 12.53 15.62 3.26
N PRO A 13 12.87 16.68 4.01
CA PRO A 13 12.11 17.93 3.99
C PRO A 13 12.01 18.62 2.63
N GLU A 14 12.93 18.32 1.74
CA GLU A 14 12.99 18.90 0.39
C GLU A 14 12.23 18.07 -0.66
N ASN A 15 11.79 16.86 -0.29
CA ASN A 15 11.12 15.96 -1.22
C ASN A 15 10.13 15.04 -0.47
N GLU A 16 8.96 15.61 -0.14
CA GLU A 16 7.93 14.94 0.66
C GLU A 16 7.32 13.69 0.00
N GLU A 17 7.58 13.49 -1.30
CA GLU A 17 7.01 12.39 -2.08
C GLU A 17 7.88 11.13 -2.05
N TYR A 18 9.19 11.27 -1.79
CA TYR A 18 10.12 10.14 -1.69
C TYR A 18 10.21 9.62 -0.26
N GLY A 19 10.22 8.30 -0.12
CA GLY A 19 10.37 7.62 1.16
C GLY A 19 11.59 6.72 1.18
N GLU A 20 12.45 6.87 2.19
CA GLU A 20 13.60 6.02 2.43
C GLU A 20 13.54 5.47 3.86
N ILE A 21 13.89 4.21 4.06
CA ILE A 21 14.10 3.65 5.39
C ILE A 21 15.54 3.96 5.82
N LYS A 22 15.70 4.83 6.80
CA LYS A 22 17.01 5.25 7.29
C LYS A 22 17.79 4.09 7.91
N GLU A 23 19.13 4.16 7.84
CA GLU A 23 20.04 3.13 8.35
C GLU A 23 19.70 2.70 9.79
N GLY A 24 19.53 3.65 10.71
CA GLY A 24 19.15 3.32 12.10
C GLY A 24 17.78 2.65 12.25
N THR A 25 16.86 2.91 11.32
CA THR A 25 15.57 2.21 11.26
C THR A 25 15.73 0.81 10.72
N LEU A 26 16.56 0.61 9.69
CA LEU A 26 16.89 -0.72 9.17
C LEU A 26 17.55 -1.60 10.24
N GLU A 27 18.51 -1.05 10.99
CA GLU A 27 19.15 -1.75 12.11
C GLU A 27 18.12 -2.18 13.16
N TRP A 28 17.24 -1.26 13.56
CA TRP A 28 16.15 -1.57 14.51
C TRP A 28 15.18 -2.63 13.96
N MET A 29 14.81 -2.54 12.69
CA MET A 29 13.97 -3.53 12.03
C MET A 29 14.64 -4.91 12.04
N GLU A 30 15.94 -4.96 11.72
CA GLU A 30 16.70 -6.21 11.73
C GLU A 30 16.73 -6.84 13.12
N GLU A 31 16.97 -6.07 14.18
CA GLU A 31 16.92 -6.55 15.56
C GLU A 31 15.55 -7.14 15.90
N CYS A 32 14.47 -6.41 15.61
CA CYS A 32 13.09 -6.86 15.85
C CYS A 32 12.76 -8.16 15.09
N LEU A 33 13.15 -8.23 13.82
CA LEU A 33 12.92 -9.40 12.97
C LEU A 33 13.72 -10.62 13.47
N LYS A 34 14.97 -10.40 13.86
CA LYS A 34 15.85 -11.43 14.39
C LYS A 34 15.32 -12.03 15.71
N GLU A 35 14.87 -11.17 16.63
CA GLU A 35 14.25 -11.60 17.88
C GLU A 35 12.98 -12.41 17.61
N ALA A 36 12.09 -11.88 16.78
CA ALA A 36 10.84 -12.54 16.42
C ALA A 36 11.08 -13.90 15.75
N TYR A 37 12.04 -13.96 14.83
CA TYR A 37 12.42 -15.21 14.16
C TYR A 37 12.95 -16.26 15.15
N ALA A 38 13.81 -15.85 16.10
CA ALA A 38 14.33 -16.76 17.13
C ALA A 38 13.23 -17.30 18.06
N GLU A 39 12.16 -16.53 18.27
CA GLU A 39 11.01 -16.93 19.08
C GLU A 39 9.92 -17.67 18.27
N GLY A 40 10.09 -17.87 16.97
CA GLY A 40 9.08 -18.46 16.09
C GLY A 40 7.84 -17.57 15.91
N ILE A 41 8.02 -16.24 15.98
CA ILE A 41 6.98 -15.24 15.76
C ILE A 41 7.04 -14.79 14.32
N THR A 42 5.90 -14.82 13.62
CA THR A 42 5.78 -14.26 12.29
C THR A 42 5.51 -12.75 12.38
N VAL A 43 6.36 -11.97 11.74
CA VAL A 43 6.20 -10.51 11.66
C VAL A 43 5.41 -10.13 10.41
N ILE A 44 4.51 -9.18 10.55
CA ILE A 44 3.76 -8.55 9.45
C ILE A 44 4.08 -7.06 9.47
N PRO A 45 4.97 -6.58 8.59
CA PRO A 45 5.26 -5.17 8.45
C PRO A 45 4.11 -4.43 7.76
N VAL A 46 3.90 -3.19 8.19
CA VAL A 46 2.93 -2.26 7.58
C VAL A 46 3.61 -0.92 7.40
N GLY A 47 3.68 -0.46 6.19
CA GLY A 47 4.23 0.84 5.84
C GLY A 47 3.28 1.63 4.95
N HIS A 48 3.67 2.83 4.55
CA HIS A 48 2.88 3.67 3.65
C HIS A 48 3.30 3.50 2.20
N HIS A 49 4.61 3.61 1.92
CA HIS A 49 5.16 3.47 0.57
C HIS A 49 5.25 2.01 0.14
N ASN A 50 5.26 1.80 -1.16
CA ASN A 50 5.33 0.46 -1.73
C ASN A 50 6.74 -0.13 -1.60
N LEU A 51 6.80 -1.43 -1.38
CA LEU A 51 8.04 -2.22 -1.37
C LEU A 51 8.44 -2.68 -2.78
N GLN A 52 7.49 -2.71 -3.71
CA GLN A 52 7.67 -3.23 -5.05
C GLN A 52 7.05 -2.29 -6.08
N ARG A 53 7.60 -2.30 -7.29
CA ARG A 53 7.01 -1.60 -8.44
C ARG A 53 5.71 -2.27 -8.85
N LEU A 54 4.61 -1.52 -8.83
CA LEU A 54 3.27 -2.05 -9.12
C LEU A 54 3.06 -2.47 -10.57
N SER A 55 3.82 -1.89 -11.49
CA SER A 55 3.72 -2.15 -12.93
C SER A 55 5.02 -1.73 -13.64
N ARG A 56 5.09 -1.96 -14.94
CA ARG A 56 6.21 -1.46 -15.76
C ARG A 56 6.22 0.06 -15.90
N VAL A 57 5.06 0.68 -15.77
CA VAL A 57 4.90 2.13 -15.66
C VAL A 57 4.50 2.40 -14.21
N TYR A 58 5.39 2.96 -13.45
CA TYR A 58 5.20 3.25 -12.02
C TYR A 58 5.73 4.65 -11.71
N VAL A 59 5.28 5.19 -10.59
CA VAL A 59 5.74 6.47 -10.07
C VAL A 59 6.84 6.14 -9.06
N GLU A 60 8.05 6.60 -9.30
CA GLU A 60 9.23 6.28 -8.47
C GLU A 60 9.03 6.73 -7.03
N GLU A 61 8.44 7.91 -6.84
CA GLU A 61 8.16 8.51 -5.54
C GLU A 61 7.27 7.66 -4.63
N CYS A 62 6.56 6.69 -5.22
CA CYS A 62 5.66 5.83 -4.46
C CYS A 62 6.33 4.56 -3.92
N VAL A 63 7.54 4.25 -4.37
CA VAL A 63 8.30 3.08 -3.94
C VAL A 63 9.36 3.52 -2.94
N ILE A 64 9.59 2.73 -1.89
CA ILE A 64 10.68 2.96 -0.95
C ILE A 64 12.00 3.00 -1.74
N GLU A 65 12.79 4.04 -1.57
CA GLU A 65 13.98 4.29 -2.39
C GLU A 65 15.00 3.14 -2.25
N ASN A 66 15.23 2.68 -1.02
CA ASN A 66 16.04 1.51 -0.73
C ASN A 66 15.22 0.21 -0.59
N CYS A 67 14.17 0.06 -1.40
CA CYS A 67 13.22 -1.07 -1.32
C CYS A 67 13.87 -2.45 -1.47
N ASP A 68 14.95 -2.56 -2.25
CA ASP A 68 15.67 -3.83 -2.43
C ASP A 68 16.28 -4.30 -1.11
N GLU A 69 16.92 -3.40 -0.37
CA GLU A 69 17.51 -3.68 0.94
C GLU A 69 16.45 -4.07 1.98
N VAL A 70 15.34 -3.32 2.03
CA VAL A 70 14.21 -3.61 2.92
C VAL A 70 13.58 -4.96 2.59
N ARG A 71 13.41 -5.27 1.31
CA ARG A 71 12.86 -6.55 0.85
C ARG A 71 13.77 -7.70 1.23
N GLU A 72 15.08 -7.59 0.97
CA GLU A 72 16.05 -8.62 1.35
C GLU A 72 16.06 -8.88 2.85
N LEU A 73 15.90 -7.83 3.66
CA LEU A 73 15.78 -7.95 5.10
C LEU A 73 14.54 -8.76 5.48
N PHE A 74 13.37 -8.43 4.93
CA PHE A 74 12.13 -9.16 5.20
C PHE A 74 12.19 -10.62 4.75
N GLU A 75 12.76 -10.88 3.57
CA GLU A 75 12.90 -12.23 3.02
C GLU A 75 13.87 -13.08 3.85
N ARG A 76 14.95 -12.49 4.36
CA ARG A 76 15.92 -13.16 5.24
C ARG A 76 15.27 -13.74 6.50
N TYR A 77 14.30 -13.02 7.05
CA TYR A 77 13.59 -13.43 8.27
C TYR A 77 12.20 -14.04 7.99
N LEU A 78 11.98 -14.50 6.77
CA LEU A 78 10.77 -15.21 6.34
C LEU A 78 9.47 -14.43 6.58
N THR A 79 9.51 -13.11 6.45
CA THR A 79 8.32 -12.26 6.49
C THR A 79 7.41 -12.59 5.29
N PRO A 80 6.15 -13.02 5.53
CA PRO A 80 5.32 -13.55 4.44
C PRO A 80 4.66 -12.45 3.60
N VAL A 81 4.35 -11.30 4.22
CA VAL A 81 3.56 -10.24 3.60
C VAL A 81 3.92 -8.88 4.17
N TYR A 82 3.92 -7.86 3.30
CA TYR A 82 4.02 -6.44 3.60
C TYR A 82 2.74 -5.74 3.17
N PHE A 83 2.19 -4.89 4.02
CA PHE A 83 1.04 -4.06 3.69
C PHE A 83 1.47 -2.64 3.41
N SER A 84 1.01 -2.10 2.28
CA SER A 84 1.30 -0.73 1.86
C SER A 84 0.06 0.01 1.38
N GLY A 85 0.22 1.28 1.02
CA GLY A 85 -0.83 2.16 0.53
C GLY A 85 -0.33 3.10 -0.55
N HIS A 86 -0.39 4.41 -0.28
CA HIS A 86 0.11 5.53 -1.08
C HIS A 86 -0.53 5.69 -2.46
N LEU A 87 -0.42 4.70 -3.33
CA LEU A 87 -0.94 4.75 -4.71
C LEU A 87 -2.47 4.67 -4.83
N HIS A 88 -3.18 4.51 -3.72
CA HIS A 88 -4.65 4.40 -3.71
C HIS A 88 -5.19 3.36 -4.72
N THR A 89 -4.44 2.28 -4.89
CA THR A 89 -4.77 1.18 -5.81
C THR A 89 -4.78 -0.14 -5.06
N GLN A 90 -5.87 -0.91 -5.20
CA GLN A 90 -5.95 -2.23 -4.61
C GLN A 90 -5.16 -3.22 -5.47
N LYS A 91 -4.08 -3.77 -4.92
CA LYS A 91 -3.27 -4.77 -5.63
C LYS A 91 -2.64 -5.77 -4.67
N VAL A 92 -2.51 -7.00 -5.13
CA VAL A 92 -1.76 -8.06 -4.46
C VAL A 92 -0.66 -8.52 -5.42
N MET A 93 0.57 -8.51 -4.95
CA MET A 93 1.75 -8.90 -5.74
C MET A 93 2.63 -9.81 -4.93
N LYS A 94 3.39 -10.68 -5.60
CA LYS A 94 4.45 -11.47 -5.00
C LYS A 94 5.77 -11.11 -5.64
N HIS A 95 6.77 -10.81 -4.84
CA HIS A 95 8.14 -10.74 -5.33
C HIS A 95 8.59 -12.16 -5.69
N LEU A 96 8.94 -12.35 -6.94
CA LEU A 96 9.55 -13.60 -7.41
C LEU A 96 11.05 -13.35 -7.51
N THR A 97 11.83 -14.10 -6.76
CA THR A 97 13.26 -14.16 -6.97
C THR A 97 13.55 -14.65 -8.38
N GLU A 98 14.63 -14.17 -9.00
CA GLU A 98 15.00 -14.38 -10.40
C GLU A 98 14.71 -15.78 -10.94
N PRO A 99 14.19 -15.92 -12.16
CA PRO A 99 13.96 -17.23 -12.78
C PRO A 99 15.27 -17.99 -12.90
N GLY A 100 15.41 -19.10 -12.19
CA GLY A 100 16.57 -20.00 -12.28
C GLY A 100 17.22 -20.34 -10.93
N MET A 101 16.87 -19.67 -9.85
CA MET A 101 17.37 -20.02 -8.50
C MET A 101 16.45 -20.97 -7.71
N GLY A 102 15.58 -21.67 -8.35
CA GLY A 102 14.96 -22.89 -7.78
C GLY A 102 13.88 -22.69 -6.74
N SER A 103 13.29 -21.50 -6.58
CA SER A 103 12.13 -21.37 -5.72
C SER A 103 11.10 -20.37 -6.27
N ASP A 104 10.23 -20.87 -7.14
CA ASP A 104 8.95 -20.22 -7.46
C ASP A 104 8.05 -20.07 -6.21
N THR A 105 8.54 -20.48 -5.06
CA THR A 105 7.78 -20.56 -3.81
C THR A 105 8.21 -19.50 -2.79
N TYR A 106 9.37 -18.90 -2.94
CA TYR A 106 9.90 -17.93 -1.97
C TYR A 106 9.83 -16.51 -2.49
N GLY A 107 9.41 -15.61 -1.64
CA GLY A 107 9.32 -14.18 -1.92
C GLY A 107 8.20 -13.57 -1.10
N ILE A 108 8.39 -12.32 -0.70
CA ILE A 108 7.40 -11.59 0.07
C ILE A 108 6.20 -11.19 -0.79
N TRP A 109 5.00 -11.35 -0.23
CA TRP A 109 3.80 -10.76 -0.80
C TRP A 109 3.71 -9.29 -0.41
N GLU A 110 3.27 -8.45 -1.32
CA GLU A 110 2.85 -7.10 -1.01
C GLU A 110 1.37 -6.93 -1.32
N ILE A 111 0.65 -6.38 -0.33
CA ILE A 111 -0.77 -6.04 -0.45
C ILE A 111 -0.89 -4.53 -0.33
N VAL A 112 -1.16 -3.89 -1.46
CA VAL A 112 -1.38 -2.45 -1.55
C VAL A 112 -2.86 -2.16 -1.33
N SER A 113 -3.15 -1.31 -0.36
CA SER A 113 -4.52 -0.94 -0.01
C SER A 113 -4.99 0.28 -0.79
N ASN A 114 -6.24 0.23 -1.25
CA ASN A 114 -6.89 1.36 -1.89
C ASN A 114 -7.25 2.46 -0.88
N SER A 115 -7.67 3.61 -1.42
CA SER A 115 -8.24 4.70 -0.63
C SER A 115 -9.71 4.43 -0.28
N LEU A 116 -10.12 4.86 0.91
CA LEU A 116 -11.51 4.78 1.34
C LEU A 116 -12.44 5.75 0.59
N ILE A 117 -11.87 6.82 0.05
CA ILE A 117 -12.61 7.92 -0.57
C ILE A 117 -12.44 8.00 -2.09
N LEU A 118 -11.46 7.29 -2.65
CA LEU A 118 -11.28 7.21 -4.10
C LEU A 118 -11.87 5.91 -4.64
N PRO A 119 -12.66 5.97 -5.72
CA PRO A 119 -13.26 4.77 -6.30
C PRO A 119 -12.22 3.69 -6.61
N PRO A 120 -12.52 2.42 -6.33
CA PRO A 120 -13.78 1.86 -5.86
C PRO A 120 -14.00 1.90 -4.33
N CYS A 121 -13.34 2.80 -3.58
CA CYS A 121 -13.55 3.03 -2.14
C CYS A 121 -13.45 1.74 -1.33
N GLN A 122 -12.28 1.13 -1.32
CA GLN A 122 -12.08 -0.19 -0.73
C GLN A 122 -11.20 -0.18 0.51
N TYR A 123 -11.38 -1.18 1.34
CA TYR A 123 -10.50 -1.54 2.45
C TYR A 123 -10.24 -3.04 2.45
N GLY A 124 -9.14 -3.45 3.06
CA GLY A 124 -8.79 -4.85 3.22
C GLY A 124 -9.18 -5.41 4.59
N THR A 125 -9.65 -6.64 4.62
CA THR A 125 -9.74 -7.42 5.85
C THR A 125 -8.75 -8.56 5.78
N VAL A 126 -8.02 -8.76 6.90
CA VAL A 126 -6.98 -9.79 7.02
C VAL A 126 -7.40 -10.76 8.11
N THR A 127 -7.39 -12.04 7.81
CA THR A 127 -7.56 -13.09 8.81
C THR A 127 -6.28 -13.89 8.91
N LEU A 128 -5.73 -13.96 10.13
CA LEU A 128 -4.55 -14.75 10.44
C LEU A 128 -5.03 -16.09 11.02
N ASN A 129 -4.83 -17.16 10.29
CA ASN A 129 -5.29 -18.49 10.67
C ASN A 129 -4.30 -19.20 11.59
N THR A 130 -4.80 -20.14 12.36
CA THR A 130 -3.98 -20.93 13.29
C THR A 130 -3.02 -21.90 12.60
N ASP A 131 -3.26 -22.23 11.35
CA ASP A 131 -2.39 -23.04 10.50
C ASP A 131 -1.26 -22.26 9.84
N GLY A 132 -1.21 -20.92 10.08
CA GLY A 132 -0.21 -20.02 9.52
C GLY A 132 -0.60 -19.42 8.17
N SER A 133 -1.77 -19.73 7.63
CA SER A 133 -2.27 -19.11 6.42
C SER A 133 -2.83 -17.72 6.70
N ILE A 134 -2.83 -16.86 5.67
CA ILE A 134 -3.34 -15.48 5.70
C ILE A 134 -4.40 -15.36 4.62
N ASP A 135 -5.62 -15.04 5.03
CA ASP A 135 -6.69 -14.70 4.10
C ASP A 135 -6.80 -13.19 3.97
N TYR A 136 -6.86 -12.71 2.75
CA TYR A 136 -7.07 -11.29 2.44
C TYR A 136 -8.32 -11.12 1.59
N LEU A 137 -9.19 -10.19 2.00
CA LEU A 137 -10.41 -9.85 1.27
C LEU A 137 -10.56 -8.33 1.16
N ALA A 138 -10.56 -7.81 -0.06
CA ALA A 138 -10.92 -6.43 -0.34
C ALA A 138 -12.44 -6.27 -0.30
N LYS A 139 -12.90 -5.25 0.42
CA LYS A 139 -14.33 -4.90 0.56
C LYS A 139 -14.54 -3.45 0.17
N THR A 140 -15.69 -3.16 -0.44
CA THR A 140 -16.11 -1.79 -0.73
C THR A 140 -16.78 -1.17 0.49
N VAL A 141 -16.51 0.11 0.73
CA VAL A 141 -17.18 0.89 1.79
C VAL A 141 -18.63 1.13 1.36
N ASP A 142 -19.57 0.61 2.12
CA ASP A 142 -21.00 0.74 1.84
C ASP A 142 -21.62 1.90 2.63
N VAL A 143 -21.30 3.12 2.20
CA VAL A 143 -21.83 4.35 2.80
C VAL A 143 -23.33 4.48 2.53
N SER A 144 -23.81 4.09 1.35
CA SER A 144 -25.21 4.26 0.97
C SER A 144 -26.16 3.44 1.86
N THR A 145 -25.81 2.19 2.15
CA THR A 145 -26.59 1.37 3.09
C THR A 145 -26.56 1.94 4.51
N TRP A 146 -25.39 2.41 4.96
CA TRP A 146 -25.27 3.06 6.27
C TRP A 146 -26.13 4.33 6.34
N ALA A 147 -26.07 5.20 5.33
CA ALA A 147 -26.83 6.45 5.27
C ALA A 147 -28.34 6.18 5.32
N ALA A 148 -28.83 5.26 4.51
CA ALA A 148 -30.23 4.87 4.50
C ALA A 148 -30.68 4.33 5.87
N ALA A 149 -29.89 3.50 6.52
CA ALA A 149 -30.19 2.92 7.83
C ALA A 149 -30.22 3.95 8.96
N ASN A 150 -29.49 5.08 8.82
CA ASN A 150 -29.42 6.16 9.80
C ASN A 150 -30.34 7.35 9.47
N GLY A 151 -31.17 7.25 8.43
CA GLY A 151 -32.10 8.29 8.05
C GLY A 151 -31.45 9.55 7.46
N GLU A 152 -30.26 9.39 6.89
CA GLU A 152 -29.57 10.47 6.19
C GLU A 152 -30.36 10.90 4.95
N THR A 153 -30.30 12.18 4.64
CA THR A 153 -31.01 12.76 3.48
C THR A 153 -30.08 13.40 2.46
N ASP A 154 -28.77 13.42 2.75
CA ASP A 154 -27.79 13.94 1.81
C ASP A 154 -27.67 12.98 0.60
N PRO A 155 -27.97 13.46 -0.62
CA PRO A 155 -27.92 12.63 -1.83
C PRO A 155 -26.50 12.08 -2.10
N ASN A 156 -25.45 12.78 -1.69
CA ASN A 156 -24.07 12.32 -1.86
C ASN A 156 -23.75 11.13 -0.98
N LEU A 157 -24.39 11.00 0.18
CA LEU A 157 -24.26 9.82 1.04
C LEU A 157 -25.14 8.66 0.55
N LEU A 158 -26.35 8.95 0.11
CA LEU A 158 -27.30 7.95 -0.39
C LEU A 158 -26.85 7.32 -1.70
N GLU A 159 -26.17 8.10 -2.57
CA GLU A 159 -25.61 7.67 -3.85
C GLU A 159 -24.08 7.74 -3.85
N PHE A 160 -23.45 7.28 -2.76
CA PHE A 160 -22.02 7.51 -2.50
C PHE A 160 -21.09 7.04 -3.62
N SER A 161 -21.38 5.91 -4.25
CA SER A 161 -20.54 5.40 -5.35
C SER A 161 -20.53 6.34 -6.57
N ALA A 162 -21.67 6.93 -6.89
CA ALA A 162 -21.78 7.91 -7.96
C ALA A 162 -21.06 9.22 -7.59
N TYR A 163 -21.30 9.70 -6.36
CA TYR A 163 -20.60 10.88 -5.83
C TYR A 163 -19.08 10.71 -5.86
N ALA A 164 -18.56 9.57 -5.39
CA ALA A 164 -17.11 9.31 -5.36
C ALA A 164 -16.51 9.27 -6.78
N ALA A 165 -17.24 8.70 -7.76
CA ALA A 165 -16.81 8.67 -9.15
C ALA A 165 -16.76 10.09 -9.75
N ASP A 166 -17.78 10.91 -9.53
CA ASP A 166 -17.85 12.31 -9.99
C ASP A 166 -16.77 13.18 -9.31
N TYR A 167 -16.54 12.93 -8.01
CA TYR A 167 -15.47 13.58 -7.27
C TYR A 167 -14.10 13.31 -7.90
N LEU A 168 -13.77 12.03 -8.15
CA LEU A 168 -12.50 11.66 -8.78
C LEU A 168 -12.34 12.29 -10.16
N GLN A 169 -13.38 12.24 -11.00
CA GLN A 169 -13.35 12.88 -12.32
C GLN A 169 -13.06 14.38 -12.21
N THR A 170 -13.68 15.03 -11.23
CA THR A 170 -13.48 16.47 -10.98
C THR A 170 -12.05 16.77 -10.54
N VAL A 171 -11.49 15.94 -9.62
CA VAL A 171 -10.10 16.08 -9.16
C VAL A 171 -9.13 15.91 -10.32
N ILE A 172 -9.27 14.84 -11.11
CA ILE A 172 -8.40 14.57 -12.27
C ILE A 172 -8.49 15.73 -13.28
N LYS A 173 -9.69 16.16 -13.59
CA LYS A 173 -9.92 17.28 -14.53
C LYS A 173 -9.24 18.56 -14.05
N ASN A 174 -9.42 18.91 -12.78
CA ASN A 174 -8.80 20.10 -12.20
C ASN A 174 -7.28 20.01 -12.22
N GLN A 175 -6.72 18.83 -11.90
CA GLN A 175 -5.27 18.62 -11.94
C GLN A 175 -4.71 18.75 -13.35
N ILE A 176 -5.38 18.18 -14.36
CA ILE A 176 -5.00 18.34 -15.77
C ILE A 176 -5.01 19.80 -16.18
N PHE A 177 -6.07 20.54 -15.85
CA PHE A 177 -6.13 21.97 -16.20
C PHE A 177 -5.02 22.77 -15.52
N LYS A 178 -4.76 22.52 -14.22
CA LYS A 178 -3.67 23.17 -13.50
C LYS A 178 -2.32 22.88 -14.16
N THR A 179 -2.04 21.63 -14.49
CA THR A 179 -0.79 21.25 -15.19
C THR A 179 -0.68 21.93 -16.56
N LEU A 180 -1.79 22.07 -17.30
CA LEU A 180 -1.79 22.72 -18.60
C LEU A 180 -1.62 24.25 -18.54
N GLU A 181 -1.93 24.89 -17.42
CA GLU A 181 -1.69 26.33 -17.22
C GLU A 181 -0.19 26.64 -17.29
N ASP A 182 0.64 25.75 -16.78
CA ASP A 182 2.10 25.91 -16.73
C ASP A 182 2.81 25.51 -18.04
N VAL A 183 2.07 24.93 -19.01
CA VAL A 183 2.63 24.55 -20.31
C VAL A 183 2.67 25.77 -21.24
N PRO A 184 3.80 26.06 -21.92
CA PRO A 184 3.87 27.14 -22.92
C PRO A 184 2.78 27.01 -23.99
N TYR A 185 2.24 28.14 -24.41
CA TYR A 185 1.10 28.18 -25.37
C TYR A 185 1.35 27.38 -26.64
N GLU A 186 2.60 27.33 -27.10
CA GLU A 186 3.01 26.62 -28.33
C GLU A 186 2.89 25.09 -28.21
N LEU A 187 2.70 24.58 -26.99
CA LEU A 187 2.57 23.15 -26.70
C LEU A 187 1.16 22.73 -26.24
N LYS A 188 0.25 23.69 -26.14
CA LYS A 188 -1.17 23.43 -25.83
C LYS A 188 -1.92 23.06 -27.09
#